data_71e2e3211512a5152523908e2b9611c6
#
_entry.id   71e2e3211512a5152523908e2b9611c6
#
_cell.length_a   1.000
_cell.length_b   1.000
_cell.length_c   1.000
_cell.angle_alpha   90.00
_cell.angle_beta   90.00
_cell.angle_gamma   90.00
#
_symmetry.space_group_name_H-M   'P 1'
#
loop_
_entity.id
_entity.type
_entity.pdbx_description
1 polymer ?
#
loop_
_entity_poly.entity_id
_entity_poly.type
_entity_poly.pdbx_seq_one_letter_code
_entity_poly.pdbx_strand_id
1 'polypeptide(L)'
;MTDEPISERAARHVAAFNDSVRSGDWADFASRFTPDATMRFVGVPAGPFTGREAIADGYAAQPPSDTLTVTRAASSGDVDQLWFAWDSGTGTGTMTVRWSSALISELTVGFD
;
A
#
# COMPACT_ATOMS: atom_id res chain seq x y z
N MET A 1 -21.10 -5.22 15.16
CA MET A 1 -20.25 -4.03 15.14
C MET A 1 -19.95 -3.63 13.71
N THR A 2 -20.05 -2.36 13.42
CA THR A 2 -19.82 -1.86 12.08
C THR A 2 -18.36 -1.44 11.94
N ASP A 3 -17.70 -1.90 10.89
CA ASP A 3 -16.34 -1.47 10.59
C ASP A 3 -16.32 0.00 10.21
N GLU A 4 -15.20 0.69 10.46
CA GLU A 4 -15.03 2.04 10.01
C GLU A 4 -15.02 2.08 8.47
N PRO A 5 -15.60 3.11 7.85
CA PRO A 5 -15.42 3.29 6.41
C PRO A 5 -13.96 3.60 6.12
N ILE A 6 -13.48 3.11 4.99
CA ILE A 6 -12.12 3.44 4.54
C ILE A 6 -12.02 4.95 4.33
N SER A 7 -10.92 5.56 4.81
CA SER A 7 -10.68 6.98 4.59
C SER A 7 -10.48 7.26 3.11
N GLU A 8 -10.78 8.50 2.70
CA GLU A 8 -10.64 8.90 1.29
C GLU A 8 -9.18 8.76 0.81
N ARG A 9 -8.23 9.17 1.66
CA ARG A 9 -6.80 9.06 1.32
C ARG A 9 -6.36 7.60 1.16
N ALA A 10 -6.84 6.71 2.02
CA ALA A 10 -6.53 5.28 1.93
C ALA A 10 -7.20 4.64 0.72
N ALA A 11 -8.43 5.03 0.40
CA ALA A 11 -9.13 4.54 -0.78
C ALA A 11 -8.39 4.92 -2.07
N ARG A 12 -7.86 6.14 -2.13
CA ARG A 12 -7.04 6.58 -3.28
C ARG A 12 -5.75 5.81 -3.39
N HIS A 13 -5.12 5.48 -2.26
CA HIS A 13 -3.90 4.67 -2.26
C HIS A 13 -4.18 3.27 -2.84
N VAL A 14 -5.25 2.63 -2.39
CA VAL A 14 -5.63 1.30 -2.87
C VAL A 14 -5.98 1.36 -4.36
N ALA A 15 -6.71 2.38 -4.80
CA ALA A 15 -7.04 2.56 -6.21
C ALA A 15 -5.77 2.73 -7.05
N ALA A 16 -4.81 3.52 -6.58
CA ALA A 16 -3.53 3.72 -7.29
C ALA A 16 -2.75 2.41 -7.41
N PHE A 17 -2.72 1.61 -6.33
CA PHE A 17 -2.08 0.30 -6.36
C PHE A 17 -2.74 -0.60 -7.42
N ASN A 18 -4.05 -0.74 -7.36
CA ASN A 18 -4.77 -1.61 -8.29
C ASN A 18 -4.62 -1.15 -9.75
N ASP A 19 -4.64 0.16 -9.99
CA ASP A 19 -4.42 0.71 -11.32
C ASP A 19 -3.01 0.42 -11.84
N SER A 20 -2.02 0.51 -10.97
CA SER A 20 -0.63 0.20 -11.33
C SER A 20 -0.42 -1.28 -11.63
N VAL A 21 -1.10 -2.16 -10.90
CA VAL A 21 -1.11 -3.60 -11.20
C VAL A 21 -1.63 -3.85 -12.62
N ARG A 22 -2.70 -3.17 -13.00
CA ARG A 22 -3.31 -3.35 -14.32
C ARG A 22 -2.49 -2.73 -15.44
N SER A 23 -1.91 -1.56 -15.20
CA SER A 23 -1.19 -0.80 -16.24
C SER A 23 0.29 -1.19 -16.35
N GLY A 24 0.89 -1.68 -15.27
CA GLY A 24 2.33 -1.91 -15.19
C GLY A 24 3.14 -0.63 -14.95
N ASP A 25 2.48 0.50 -14.77
CA ASP A 25 3.14 1.79 -14.51
C ASP A 25 3.09 2.10 -13.02
N TRP A 26 4.25 2.17 -12.39
CA TRP A 26 4.37 2.40 -10.95
C TRP A 26 4.80 3.83 -10.62
N ALA A 27 4.95 4.70 -11.60
CA ALA A 27 5.37 6.08 -11.37
C ALA A 27 4.31 6.88 -10.61
N ASP A 28 3.04 6.77 -10.99
CA ASP A 28 1.95 7.46 -10.29
C ASP A 28 1.80 6.95 -8.86
N PHE A 29 1.85 5.64 -8.67
CA PHE A 29 1.80 5.04 -7.34
C PHE A 29 2.93 5.60 -6.45
N ALA A 30 4.15 5.60 -6.95
CA ALA A 30 5.30 6.10 -6.20
C ALA A 30 5.23 7.60 -5.93
N SER A 31 4.62 8.38 -6.82
CA SER A 31 4.48 9.82 -6.64
C SER A 31 3.63 10.20 -5.42
N ARG A 32 2.88 9.27 -4.88
CA ARG A 32 2.02 9.47 -3.70
C ARG A 32 2.77 9.29 -2.39
N PHE A 33 4.06 8.97 -2.46
CA PHE A 33 4.94 8.84 -1.29
C PHE A 33 5.78 10.10 -1.12
N THR A 34 6.22 10.38 0.12
CA THR A 34 7.21 11.44 0.34
C THR A 34 8.54 11.05 -0.30
N PRO A 35 9.41 12.03 -0.62
CA PRO A 35 10.69 11.70 -1.24
C PRO A 35 11.56 10.73 -0.44
N ASP A 36 11.42 10.74 0.88
CA ASP A 36 12.19 9.91 1.81
C ASP A 36 11.37 8.80 2.46
N ALA A 37 10.22 8.46 1.89
CA ALA A 37 9.33 7.46 2.45
C ALA A 37 9.99 6.10 2.59
N THR A 38 9.56 5.33 3.59
CA THR A 38 10.03 3.97 3.81
C THR A 38 8.90 2.99 3.57
N MET A 39 9.19 1.92 2.86
CA MET A 39 8.26 0.83 2.65
C MET A 39 8.86 -0.48 3.15
N ARG A 40 8.10 -1.22 3.95
CA ARG A 40 8.54 -2.48 4.55
C ARG A 40 7.54 -3.59 4.27
N PHE A 41 8.08 -4.78 4.05
CA PHE A 41 7.29 -6.01 3.97
C PHE A 41 7.62 -6.87 5.18
N VAL A 42 6.57 -7.46 5.78
CA VAL A 42 6.71 -8.37 6.92
C VAL A 42 6.37 -9.77 6.44
N GLY A 43 7.25 -10.72 6.71
CA GLY A 43 7.03 -12.12 6.37
C GLY A 43 7.55 -12.53 4.99
N VAL A 44 8.16 -11.61 4.25
CA VAL A 44 8.81 -11.92 2.97
C VAL A 44 10.18 -11.25 2.91
N PRO A 45 11.16 -11.83 2.20
CA PRO A 45 12.52 -11.30 2.17
C PRO A 45 12.70 -10.20 1.11
N ALA A 46 11.83 -9.20 1.15
CA ALA A 46 11.88 -8.07 0.24
C ALA A 46 11.96 -6.77 1.04
N GLY A 47 12.72 -5.80 0.54
CA GLY A 47 12.89 -4.53 1.21
C GLY A 47 13.77 -4.58 2.45
N PRO A 48 13.72 -3.58 3.33
CA PRO A 48 12.92 -2.36 3.16
C PRO A 48 13.41 -1.49 2.01
N PHE A 49 12.50 -0.68 1.47
CA PHE A 49 12.84 0.29 0.43
C PHE A 49 12.77 1.69 1.03
N THR A 50 13.83 2.47 0.88
CA THR A 50 13.90 3.83 1.38
C THR A 50 13.98 4.80 0.23
N GLY A 51 13.04 5.75 0.19
CA GLY A 51 12.93 6.75 -0.84
C GLY A 51 11.94 6.36 -1.94
N ARG A 52 11.31 7.40 -2.48
CA ARG A 52 10.30 7.24 -3.53
C ARG A 52 10.82 6.47 -4.74
N GLU A 53 12.05 6.76 -5.17
CA GLU A 53 12.65 6.10 -6.32
C GLU A 53 12.89 4.62 -6.06
N ALA A 54 13.38 4.26 -4.87
CA ALA A 54 13.60 2.87 -4.51
C ALA A 54 12.30 2.09 -4.46
N ILE A 55 11.22 2.72 -4.00
CA ILE A 55 9.89 2.10 -3.99
C ILE A 55 9.42 1.84 -5.42
N ALA A 56 9.55 2.83 -6.30
CA ALA A 56 9.18 2.68 -7.71
C ALA A 56 9.99 1.56 -8.40
N ASP A 57 11.30 1.56 -8.18
CA ASP A 57 12.19 0.56 -8.78
C ASP A 57 11.89 -0.84 -8.26
N GLY A 58 11.60 -0.99 -6.98
CA GLY A 58 11.24 -2.26 -6.38
C GLY A 58 9.98 -2.86 -7.01
N TYR A 59 8.95 -2.05 -7.18
CA TYR A 59 7.72 -2.51 -7.83
C TYR A 59 7.91 -2.78 -9.32
N ALA A 60 8.70 -1.97 -10.00
CA ALA A 60 8.98 -2.18 -11.42
C ALA A 60 9.78 -3.47 -11.66
N ALA A 61 10.68 -3.81 -10.74
CA ALA A 61 11.51 -5.03 -10.86
C ALA A 61 10.70 -6.30 -10.58
N GLN A 62 9.77 -6.25 -9.62
CA GLN A 62 8.96 -7.39 -9.22
C GLN A 62 7.50 -6.95 -9.02
N PRO A 63 6.79 -6.63 -10.11
CA PRO A 63 5.44 -6.09 -9.98
C PRO A 63 4.47 -7.15 -9.45
N PRO A 64 3.58 -6.75 -8.53
CA PRO A 64 2.48 -7.62 -8.12
C PRO A 64 1.59 -7.95 -9.32
N SER A 65 1.08 -9.17 -9.36
CA SER A 65 0.23 -9.64 -10.45
C SER A 65 -1.26 -9.62 -10.11
N ASP A 66 -1.60 -9.19 -8.90
CA ASP A 66 -2.97 -9.28 -8.41
C ASP A 66 -3.42 -7.96 -7.78
N THR A 67 -4.68 -7.61 -7.99
CA THR A 67 -5.32 -6.49 -7.31
C THR A 67 -5.83 -6.94 -5.94
N LEU A 68 -6.16 -5.98 -5.09
CA LEU A 68 -6.65 -6.29 -3.76
C LEU A 68 -7.94 -5.54 -3.45
N THR A 69 -8.69 -6.07 -2.48
CA THR A 69 -9.90 -5.44 -1.95
C THR A 69 -9.73 -5.28 -0.45
N VAL A 70 -9.97 -4.08 0.05
CA VAL A 70 -9.94 -3.81 1.50
C VAL A 70 -11.19 -4.42 2.12
N THR A 71 -10.98 -5.26 3.14
CA THR A 71 -12.06 -5.93 3.85
C THR A 71 -12.40 -5.24 5.16
N ARG A 72 -11.47 -4.46 5.71
CA ARG A 72 -11.66 -3.73 6.95
C ARG A 72 -10.70 -2.55 6.99
N ALA A 73 -11.09 -1.45 7.64
CA ALA A 73 -10.24 -0.27 7.80
C ALA A 73 -10.42 0.34 9.19
N ALA A 74 -9.33 0.92 9.70
CA ALA A 74 -9.34 1.71 10.94
C ALA A 74 -8.41 2.90 10.75
N SER A 75 -8.81 4.06 11.24
CA SER A 75 -8.02 5.29 11.14
C SER A 75 -7.76 5.87 12.51
N SER A 76 -6.54 6.37 12.74
CA SER A 76 -6.17 7.03 13.99
C SER A 76 -5.14 8.11 13.68
N GLY A 77 -5.57 9.38 13.71
CA GLY A 77 -4.68 10.51 13.40
C GLY A 77 -4.15 10.44 11.97
N ASP A 78 -2.83 10.36 11.85
CA ASP A 78 -2.14 10.29 10.56
C ASP A 78 -1.86 8.87 10.09
N VAL A 79 -2.50 7.87 10.71
CA VAL A 79 -2.28 6.47 10.40
C VAL A 79 -3.59 5.82 9.97
N ASP A 80 -3.55 5.09 8.85
CA ASP A 80 -4.62 4.19 8.45
C ASP A 80 -4.12 2.75 8.53
N GLN A 81 -4.94 1.87 9.09
CA GLN A 81 -4.69 0.44 9.06
C GLN A 81 -5.74 -0.23 8.20
N LEU A 82 -5.30 -1.05 7.26
CA LEU A 82 -6.17 -1.69 6.29
C LEU A 82 -5.94 -3.19 6.32
N TRP A 83 -7.03 -3.96 6.34
CA TRP A 83 -7.01 -5.40 6.13
C TRP A 83 -7.48 -5.65 4.71
N PHE A 84 -6.82 -6.54 4.00
CA PHE A 84 -7.13 -6.77 2.60
C PHE A 84 -7.10 -8.23 2.23
N ALA A 85 -7.76 -8.54 1.14
CA ALA A 85 -7.71 -9.85 0.49
C ALA A 85 -7.28 -9.67 -0.96
N TRP A 86 -6.45 -10.58 -1.43
CA TRP A 86 -6.11 -10.63 -2.85
C TRP A 86 -7.33 -11.06 -3.66
N ASP A 87 -7.59 -10.38 -4.76
CA ASP A 87 -8.79 -10.63 -5.56
C ASP A 87 -8.81 -12.03 -6.19
N SER A 88 -7.63 -12.61 -6.42
CA SER A 88 -7.52 -14.00 -6.89
C SER A 88 -7.88 -15.04 -5.83
N GLY A 89 -8.03 -14.65 -4.58
CA GLY A 89 -8.34 -15.56 -3.48
C GLY A 89 -7.13 -16.28 -2.90
N THR A 90 -5.90 -15.81 -3.21
CA THR A 90 -4.66 -16.47 -2.77
C THR A 90 -4.26 -16.17 -1.33
N GLY A 91 -4.93 -15.22 -0.67
CA GLY A 91 -4.59 -14.91 0.72
C GLY A 91 -5.04 -13.52 1.13
N THR A 92 -4.70 -13.18 2.37
CA THR A 92 -5.06 -11.91 3.00
C THR A 92 -3.82 -11.27 3.59
N GLY A 93 -3.95 -10.01 3.97
CA GLY A 93 -2.85 -9.29 4.61
C GLY A 93 -3.34 -8.03 5.31
N THR A 94 -2.38 -7.32 5.87
CA THR A 94 -2.62 -6.07 6.58
C THR A 94 -1.60 -5.04 6.11
N MET A 95 -2.03 -3.80 5.94
CA MET A 95 -1.09 -2.71 5.68
C MET A 95 -1.34 -1.57 6.65
N THR A 96 -0.25 -0.94 7.08
CA THR A 96 -0.29 0.26 7.91
C THR A 96 0.29 1.40 7.10
N VAL A 97 -0.48 2.46 6.93
CA VAL A 97 -0.12 3.63 6.13
C VAL A 97 0.00 4.83 7.03
N ARG A 98 1.19 5.42 7.09
CA ARG A 98 1.40 6.67 7.81
C ARG A 98 1.51 7.81 6.81
N TRP A 99 0.80 8.89 7.09
CA TRP A 99 0.71 10.04 6.21
C TRP A 99 1.50 11.22 6.73
N SER A 100 2.07 11.97 5.81
CA SER A 100 2.63 13.30 6.07
C SER A 100 1.94 14.26 5.09
N SER A 101 1.01 15.05 5.62
CA SER A 101 0.08 15.82 4.78
C SER A 101 -0.67 14.87 3.84
N ALA A 102 -0.62 15.09 2.54
CA ALA A 102 -1.34 14.28 1.56
C ALA A 102 -0.51 13.10 1.01
N LEU A 103 0.73 12.94 1.48
CA LEU A 103 1.65 11.92 0.98
C LEU A 103 1.92 10.85 2.03
N ILE A 104 2.28 9.65 1.56
CA ILE A 104 2.62 8.53 2.44
C ILE A 104 4.09 8.67 2.85
N SER A 105 4.34 8.71 4.16
CA SER A 105 5.70 8.75 4.71
C SER A 105 6.22 7.37 5.06
N GLU A 106 5.32 6.43 5.35
CA GLU A 106 5.70 5.08 5.75
C GLU A 106 4.58 4.11 5.40
N LEU A 107 4.95 2.98 4.80
CA LEU A 107 4.01 1.92 4.47
C LEU A 107 4.60 0.58 4.93
N THR A 108 3.83 -0.16 5.72
CA THR A 108 4.21 -1.50 6.16
C THR A 108 3.15 -2.48 5.70
N VAL A 109 3.56 -3.52 4.98
CA VAL A 109 2.65 -4.53 4.44
C VAL A 109 3.03 -5.88 5.03
N GLY A 110 2.05 -6.55 5.65
CA GLY A 110 2.21 -7.90 6.18
C GLY A 110 1.28 -8.86 5.46
N PHE A 111 1.73 -10.10 5.31
CA PHE A 111 0.95 -11.17 4.68
C PHE A 111 0.62 -12.23 5.72
N ASP A 112 -0.61 -12.70 5.72
CA ASP A 112 -1.09 -13.74 6.65
C ASP A 112 -0.68 -15.14 6.21
#